data_b6e638f5f065743ceb597fd20c30b7f4
#
_entry.id   b6e638f5f065743ceb597fd20c30b7f4
#
_cell.length_a   1.000
_cell.length_b   1.000
_cell.length_c   1.000
_cell.angle_alpha   90.00
_cell.angle_beta   90.00
_cell.angle_gamma   90.00
#
_symmetry.space_group_name_H-M   'P 1'
#
loop_
_entity.id
_entity.type
_entity.pdbx_description
1 polymer ?
#
loop_
_entity_poly.entity_id
_entity_poly.type
_entity_poly.pdbx_seq_one_letter_code
_entity_poly.pdbx_strand_id
1 'polypeptide(L)'
;MSRRTAPACYSPATASSWRRIRRYAVPGTMIERATERRHAGDWRGACAEARFDADIDLAEIAEHCGHDVAAALEDDLRHLVPDLVRWHLPRTLDGWTTLATDRTVVLARYRPVGANEGPRATPYLHLTTPKMRQGPQRVTLSFGTLAAEGPVGVFDGMTEDWRYARHLWDARHTVALREHAGGPGRLPFFDAEGGLLAPDALPSSDPGDGDPAARAEWATLLHEKGETQEAFAAAGIDADLSVPGTVPRWYRVNSTALVDSLAFDHTRLAREVGRLRGEGVGDRFLLPADWRTRLLLEPTATGLTLRVVDSEEVQDLPFLPGTLWRRLPDLDLLRVGGIEPEHLHPLVGEALFPGVRPDGGIDGGIGGPPGPEAPPPVRVRCRGEWHEVGFRPGALLRMPHSDEEQQRERALRAFGGAVAGCFAVEQTWASGDGRLPKALRAQRSDLFLRAQHGDIDGVLRLLDLGMDCRVRDAAGRSLLHILNLVDHEPLLPRLLAAGLDLEARDAQARTPLFTAVAEGGSRALVEALLEAGARIDVEDRMELSLAHVVRRYRRSDLAFLEKRVREEHPDVGADWWDDHLFRDDEDDD
;
A
#
# COMPACT_ATOMS: atom_id res chain seq x y z
N MET A 1 -2.45 -4.82 32.92
CA MET A 1 -1.51 -4.39 31.86
C MET A 1 -1.92 -2.99 31.39
N SER A 2 -1.13 -1.99 31.74
CA SER A 2 -1.38 -0.58 31.37
C SER A 2 -1.25 -0.42 29.87
N ARG A 3 -2.28 0.13 29.20
CA ARG A 3 -2.22 0.49 27.77
C ARG A 3 -1.12 1.53 27.62
N ARG A 4 0.00 1.15 27.01
CA ARG A 4 1.00 2.12 26.57
C ARG A 4 0.30 3.09 25.61
N THR A 5 0.27 4.36 25.94
CA THR A 5 -0.12 5.43 25.01
C THR A 5 0.92 5.44 23.90
N ALA A 6 0.49 5.18 22.66
CA ALA A 6 1.38 5.30 21.53
C ALA A 6 1.82 6.78 21.36
N PRO A 7 3.07 7.01 20.97
CA PRO A 7 3.63 8.35 20.77
C PRO A 7 2.89 9.14 19.68
N ALA A 8 2.96 10.46 19.73
CA ALA A 8 2.19 11.36 18.88
C ALA A 8 2.46 11.16 17.37
N CYS A 9 3.72 10.92 16.97
CA CYS A 9 4.12 10.68 15.58
C CYS A 9 3.82 9.23 15.09
N TYR A 10 3.51 8.32 16.02
CA TYR A 10 3.07 6.96 15.71
C TYR A 10 1.74 6.68 16.41
N SER A 11 0.69 7.36 15.94
CA SER A 11 -0.65 7.27 16.52
C SER A 11 -1.21 5.84 16.47
N PRO A 12 -2.19 5.49 17.33
CA PRO A 12 -2.89 4.20 17.24
C PRO A 12 -3.51 3.93 15.86
N ALA A 13 -3.91 4.99 15.15
CA ALA A 13 -4.43 4.90 13.77
C ALA A 13 -3.32 4.53 12.78
N THR A 14 -2.16 5.19 12.88
CA THR A 14 -0.97 4.89 12.07
C THR A 14 -0.49 3.47 12.31
N ALA A 15 -0.36 3.05 13.57
CA ALA A 15 0.01 1.68 13.95
C ALA A 15 -1.00 0.65 13.41
N SER A 16 -2.31 0.96 13.47
CA SER A 16 -3.35 0.10 12.92
C SER A 16 -3.24 -0.04 11.39
N SER A 17 -2.95 1.07 10.69
CA SER A 17 -2.76 1.07 9.24
C SER A 17 -1.54 0.25 8.83
N TRP A 18 -0.38 0.45 9.47
CA TRP A 18 0.81 -0.32 9.18
C TRP A 18 0.69 -1.80 9.52
N ARG A 19 0.03 -2.16 10.63
CA ARG A 19 -0.28 -3.55 10.96
C ARG A 19 -1.11 -4.21 9.87
N ARG A 20 -2.09 -3.50 9.31
CA ARG A 20 -2.92 -3.97 8.20
C ARG A 20 -2.10 -4.14 6.93
N ILE A 21 -1.25 -3.17 6.60
CA ILE A 21 -0.33 -3.25 5.45
C ILE A 21 0.56 -4.49 5.57
N ARG A 22 1.23 -4.69 6.71
CA ARG A 22 2.13 -5.83 6.92
C ARG A 22 1.42 -7.18 6.87
N ARG A 23 0.16 -7.23 7.27
CA ARG A 23 -0.62 -8.46 7.23
C ARG A 23 -1.12 -8.84 5.82
N TYR A 24 -1.45 -7.86 4.97
CA TYR A 24 -2.18 -8.14 3.74
C TYR A 24 -1.47 -7.74 2.44
N ALA A 25 -0.57 -6.77 2.47
CA ALA A 25 -0.03 -6.19 1.25
C ALA A 25 0.99 -7.08 0.52
N VAL A 26 1.66 -7.97 1.26
CA VAL A 26 2.63 -8.94 0.73
C VAL A 26 2.41 -10.26 1.45
N PRO A 27 1.46 -11.11 0.99
CA PRO A 27 1.15 -12.38 1.62
C PRO A 27 2.34 -13.35 1.60
N GLY A 28 2.41 -14.28 2.56
CA GLY A 28 3.45 -15.31 2.62
C GLY A 28 3.55 -16.14 1.32
N THR A 29 2.41 -16.49 0.72
CA THR A 29 2.37 -17.21 -0.58
C THR A 29 3.01 -16.43 -1.73
N MET A 30 2.87 -15.09 -1.74
CA MET A 30 3.55 -14.22 -2.71
C MET A 30 5.06 -14.28 -2.52
N ILE A 31 5.54 -14.17 -1.28
CA ILE A 31 6.97 -14.22 -0.93
C ILE A 31 7.56 -15.58 -1.35
N GLU A 32 6.90 -16.68 -1.02
CA GLU A 32 7.33 -18.04 -1.36
C GLU A 32 7.49 -18.20 -2.88
N ARG A 33 6.45 -17.91 -3.65
CA ARG A 33 6.45 -18.08 -5.11
C ARG A 33 7.44 -17.13 -5.80
N ALA A 34 7.48 -15.85 -5.40
CA ALA A 34 8.44 -14.90 -5.96
C ALA A 34 9.89 -15.33 -5.68
N THR A 35 10.15 -15.85 -4.47
CA THR A 35 11.47 -16.37 -4.08
C THR A 35 11.85 -17.60 -4.91
N GLU A 36 10.94 -18.57 -5.11
CA GLU A 36 11.17 -19.74 -5.96
C GLU A 36 11.52 -19.34 -7.39
N ARG A 37 10.75 -18.44 -7.99
CA ARG A 37 11.01 -17.93 -9.35
C ARG A 37 12.36 -17.23 -9.45
N ARG A 38 12.66 -16.36 -8.48
CA ARG A 38 13.96 -15.65 -8.43
C ARG A 38 15.13 -16.63 -8.32
N HIS A 39 15.06 -17.64 -7.47
CA HIS A 39 16.10 -18.66 -7.35
C HIS A 39 16.26 -19.51 -8.62
N ALA A 40 15.20 -19.66 -9.39
CA ALA A 40 15.26 -20.29 -10.72
C ALA A 40 15.78 -19.36 -11.83
N GLY A 41 16.12 -18.10 -11.52
CA GLY A 41 16.53 -17.11 -12.50
C GLY A 41 15.40 -16.52 -13.34
N ASP A 42 14.15 -16.85 -13.01
CA ASP A 42 12.94 -16.35 -13.67
C ASP A 42 12.47 -15.03 -13.03
N TRP A 43 13.16 -13.93 -13.35
CA TRP A 43 12.80 -12.61 -12.84
C TRP A 43 11.42 -12.14 -13.31
N ARG A 44 10.98 -12.54 -14.54
CA ARG A 44 9.63 -12.21 -15.02
C ARG A 44 8.55 -12.91 -14.22
N GLY A 45 8.73 -14.19 -13.95
CA GLY A 45 7.85 -14.95 -13.07
C GLY A 45 7.82 -14.37 -11.66
N ALA A 46 8.97 -13.98 -11.09
CA ALA A 46 9.02 -13.34 -9.78
C ALA A 46 8.24 -12.01 -9.75
N CYS A 47 8.37 -11.19 -10.79
CA CYS A 47 7.57 -9.98 -10.97
C CYS A 47 6.07 -10.29 -11.04
N ALA A 48 5.67 -11.28 -11.83
CA ALA A 48 4.27 -11.66 -11.98
C ALA A 48 3.65 -12.11 -10.64
N GLU A 49 4.35 -12.96 -9.87
CA GLU A 49 3.90 -13.41 -8.54
C GLU A 49 3.75 -12.24 -7.56
N ALA A 50 4.64 -11.24 -7.62
CA ALA A 50 4.55 -10.02 -6.80
C ALA A 50 3.60 -8.95 -7.37
N ARG A 51 2.84 -9.26 -8.45
CA ARG A 51 1.87 -8.38 -9.11
C ARG A 51 2.53 -7.15 -9.75
N PHE A 52 3.67 -7.39 -10.40
CA PHE A 52 4.32 -6.43 -11.26
C PHE A 52 4.03 -6.75 -12.72
N ASP A 53 3.66 -5.73 -13.48
CA ASP A 53 3.60 -5.75 -14.95
C ASP A 53 4.95 -5.25 -15.46
N ALA A 54 5.78 -6.16 -15.99
CA ALA A 54 7.11 -5.84 -16.49
C ALA A 54 7.09 -5.73 -18.01
N ASP A 55 7.18 -4.50 -18.52
CA ASP A 55 7.29 -4.20 -19.94
C ASP A 55 8.75 -3.84 -20.27
N ILE A 56 9.59 -4.87 -20.40
CA ILE A 56 11.03 -4.74 -20.63
C ILE A 56 11.47 -5.76 -21.68
N ASP A 57 11.90 -5.29 -22.85
CA ASP A 57 12.53 -6.10 -23.89
C ASP A 57 14.04 -5.84 -23.93
N LEU A 58 14.82 -6.82 -23.41
CA LEU A 58 16.27 -6.71 -23.33
C LEU A 58 16.93 -6.68 -24.71
N ALA A 59 16.33 -7.30 -25.75
CA ALA A 59 16.88 -7.29 -27.11
C ALA A 59 16.72 -5.90 -27.73
N GLU A 60 15.54 -5.30 -27.61
CA GLU A 60 15.29 -3.92 -28.05
C GLU A 60 16.19 -2.92 -27.32
N ILE A 61 16.37 -3.10 -26.00
CA ILE A 61 17.27 -2.23 -25.21
C ILE A 61 18.73 -2.37 -25.66
N ALA A 62 19.19 -3.59 -26.00
CA ALA A 62 20.54 -3.79 -26.49
C ALA A 62 20.76 -3.08 -27.84
N GLU A 63 19.75 -3.05 -28.71
CA GLU A 63 19.83 -2.36 -29.99
C GLU A 63 19.85 -0.82 -29.83
N HIS A 64 19.04 -0.27 -28.91
CA HIS A 64 18.88 1.18 -28.76
C HIS A 64 19.85 1.83 -27.78
N CYS A 65 20.21 1.13 -26.68
CA CYS A 65 21.02 1.66 -25.60
C CYS A 65 22.42 1.02 -25.50
N GLY A 66 22.66 -0.06 -26.25
CA GLY A 66 23.91 -0.83 -26.23
C GLY A 66 23.87 -2.07 -25.37
N HIS A 67 24.68 -3.06 -25.72
CA HIS A 67 24.76 -4.35 -25.02
C HIS A 67 25.20 -4.25 -23.57
N ASP A 68 26.08 -3.28 -23.25
CA ASP A 68 26.56 -3.06 -21.88
C ASP A 68 25.42 -2.60 -20.95
N VAL A 69 24.52 -1.73 -21.45
CA VAL A 69 23.34 -1.28 -20.72
C VAL A 69 22.35 -2.43 -20.52
N ALA A 70 22.10 -3.22 -21.58
CA ALA A 70 21.21 -4.36 -21.49
C ALA A 70 21.73 -5.44 -20.51
N ALA A 71 23.03 -5.71 -20.52
CA ALA A 71 23.65 -6.66 -19.60
C ALA A 71 23.61 -6.18 -18.14
N ALA A 72 23.87 -4.89 -17.89
CA ALA A 72 23.76 -4.32 -16.55
C ALA A 72 22.32 -4.31 -16.03
N LEU A 73 21.35 -4.02 -16.90
CA LEU A 73 19.93 -4.10 -16.58
C LEU A 73 19.50 -5.54 -16.27
N GLU A 74 19.92 -6.51 -17.10
CA GLU A 74 19.61 -7.93 -16.86
C GLU A 74 20.18 -8.41 -15.52
N ASP A 75 21.40 -7.99 -15.17
CA ASP A 75 22.00 -8.30 -13.86
C ASP A 75 21.18 -7.75 -12.69
N ASP A 76 20.75 -6.48 -12.78
CA ASP A 76 19.87 -5.89 -11.77
C ASP A 76 18.49 -6.59 -11.71
N LEU A 77 17.90 -6.97 -12.85
CA LEU A 77 16.62 -7.69 -12.89
C LEU A 77 16.70 -9.10 -12.28
N ARG A 78 17.81 -9.79 -12.45
CA ARG A 78 18.05 -11.11 -11.82
C ARG A 78 18.15 -11.04 -10.30
N HIS A 79 18.58 -9.90 -9.76
CA HIS A 79 18.72 -9.68 -8.33
C HIS A 79 17.57 -8.86 -7.72
N LEU A 80 16.63 -8.39 -8.55
CA LEU A 80 15.42 -7.70 -8.11
C LEU A 80 14.57 -8.62 -7.23
N VAL A 81 14.12 -8.12 -6.09
CA VAL A 81 13.21 -8.79 -5.17
C VAL A 81 11.87 -8.04 -5.19
N PRO A 82 10.96 -8.36 -6.11
CA PRO A 82 9.77 -7.54 -6.33
C PRO A 82 8.78 -7.56 -5.15
N ASP A 83 8.68 -8.64 -4.41
CA ASP A 83 7.92 -8.76 -3.17
C ASP A 83 8.50 -7.88 -2.05
N LEU A 84 9.84 -7.77 -1.93
CA LEU A 84 10.51 -6.84 -1.02
C LEU A 84 10.28 -5.38 -1.43
N VAL A 85 10.39 -5.07 -2.73
CA VAL A 85 10.02 -3.75 -3.25
C VAL A 85 8.61 -3.40 -2.79
N ARG A 86 7.66 -4.32 -3.01
CA ARG A 86 6.24 -4.13 -2.64
C ARG A 86 6.05 -3.95 -1.14
N TRP A 87 6.89 -4.59 -0.30
CA TRP A 87 6.92 -4.42 1.15
C TRP A 87 7.22 -2.99 1.57
N HIS A 88 8.13 -2.33 0.85
CA HIS A 88 8.64 -0.99 1.17
C HIS A 88 7.94 0.14 0.42
N LEU A 89 7.18 -0.14 -0.64
CA LEU A 89 6.48 0.90 -1.42
C LEU A 89 5.62 1.82 -0.56
N PRO A 90 5.55 3.11 -0.90
CA PRO A 90 4.72 4.08 -0.19
C PRO A 90 3.24 3.69 -0.20
N ARG A 91 2.57 3.93 0.93
CA ARG A 91 1.18 3.54 1.18
C ARG A 91 0.34 4.74 1.59
N THR A 92 -0.96 4.66 1.31
CA THR A 92 -1.93 5.56 1.93
C THR A 92 -2.23 5.10 3.35
N LEU A 93 -2.29 6.05 4.30
CA LEU A 93 -2.54 5.74 5.72
C LEU A 93 -3.90 6.24 6.20
N ASP A 94 -4.76 6.61 5.28
CA ASP A 94 -6.10 7.18 5.52
C ASP A 94 -7.21 6.11 5.69
N GLY A 95 -6.82 4.89 6.04
CA GLY A 95 -7.74 3.76 6.24
C GLY A 95 -7.82 2.79 5.06
N TRP A 96 -7.43 3.18 3.84
CA TRP A 96 -7.36 2.29 2.68
C TRP A 96 -6.16 1.35 2.73
N THR A 97 -5.00 1.82 3.16
CA THR A 97 -3.76 1.03 3.27
C THR A 97 -3.23 0.44 1.95
N THR A 98 -3.76 0.88 0.83
CA THR A 98 -3.33 0.53 -0.53
C THR A 98 -2.04 1.26 -0.90
N LEU A 99 -1.47 0.92 -2.05
CA LEU A 99 -0.34 1.67 -2.63
C LEU A 99 -0.71 3.15 -2.78
N ALA A 100 0.22 4.04 -2.47
CA ALA A 100 0.06 5.46 -2.79
C ALA A 100 -0.03 5.60 -4.31
N THR A 101 -1.01 6.37 -4.79
CA THR A 101 -1.29 6.51 -6.23
C THR A 101 -0.30 7.43 -6.92
N ASP A 102 -0.10 7.20 -8.22
CA ASP A 102 0.70 8.04 -9.13
C ASP A 102 2.13 8.31 -8.64
N ARG A 103 2.76 7.31 -7.98
CA ARG A 103 4.16 7.42 -7.55
C ARG A 103 5.08 6.77 -8.57
N THR A 104 6.15 7.46 -8.89
CA THR A 104 7.29 6.88 -9.62
C THR A 104 8.39 6.55 -8.61
N VAL A 105 8.98 5.34 -8.70
CA VAL A 105 10.12 4.93 -7.88
C VAL A 105 11.27 4.56 -8.80
N VAL A 106 12.37 5.29 -8.73
CA VAL A 106 13.57 5.07 -9.55
C VAL A 106 14.51 4.11 -8.83
N LEU A 107 14.77 2.95 -9.43
CA LEU A 107 15.61 1.91 -8.84
C LEU A 107 17.08 2.04 -9.23
N ALA A 108 17.34 2.25 -10.52
CA ALA A 108 18.71 2.32 -11.04
C ALA A 108 18.80 3.25 -12.24
N ARG A 109 20.01 3.79 -12.47
CA ARG A 109 20.36 4.64 -13.61
C ARG A 109 21.42 3.93 -14.46
N TYR A 110 21.23 3.93 -15.76
CA TYR A 110 22.16 3.30 -16.69
C TYR A 110 22.79 4.34 -17.62
N ARG A 111 24.10 4.28 -17.78
CA ARG A 111 24.83 5.18 -18.68
C ARG A 111 25.49 4.37 -19.79
N PRO A 112 25.16 4.62 -21.06
CA PRO A 112 25.89 4.03 -22.17
C PRO A 112 27.36 4.44 -22.12
N VAL A 113 28.25 3.52 -22.41
CA VAL A 113 29.68 3.79 -22.46
C VAL A 113 29.97 4.81 -23.57
N GLY A 114 30.59 5.95 -23.22
CA GLY A 114 30.94 7.03 -24.17
C GLY A 114 29.84 8.04 -24.47
N ALA A 115 28.69 8.00 -23.78
CA ALA A 115 27.68 9.04 -23.91
C ALA A 115 28.13 10.34 -23.24
N ASN A 116 28.03 11.47 -23.96
CA ASN A 116 28.22 12.80 -23.40
C ASN A 116 27.20 13.08 -22.30
N GLU A 117 27.61 13.78 -21.26
CA GLU A 117 26.76 14.13 -20.12
C GLU A 117 25.58 15.02 -20.53
N GLY A 118 24.41 14.42 -20.73
CA GLY A 118 23.16 15.13 -20.94
C GLY A 118 22.03 14.44 -20.16
N PRO A 119 21.23 15.17 -19.38
CA PRO A 119 20.18 14.58 -18.55
C PRO A 119 19.06 13.92 -19.37
N ARG A 120 18.88 14.33 -20.61
CA ARG A 120 17.78 13.86 -21.48
C ARG A 120 17.99 12.48 -22.12
N ALA A 121 19.20 11.93 -22.08
CA ALA A 121 19.52 10.66 -22.75
C ALA A 121 19.78 9.48 -21.78
N THR A 122 19.62 9.67 -20.50
CA THR A 122 19.93 8.62 -19.51
C THR A 122 18.70 7.79 -19.19
N PRO A 123 18.72 6.47 -19.46
CA PRO A 123 17.62 5.59 -19.09
C PRO A 123 17.70 5.16 -17.61
N TYR A 124 16.53 4.90 -17.07
CA TYR A 124 16.33 4.43 -15.70
C TYR A 124 15.48 3.15 -15.68
N LEU A 125 15.81 2.25 -14.76
CA LEU A 125 14.87 1.24 -14.29
C LEU A 125 14.01 1.91 -13.23
N HIS A 126 12.71 1.94 -13.46
CA HIS A 126 11.75 2.58 -12.57
C HIS A 126 10.45 1.80 -12.51
N LEU A 127 9.67 2.06 -11.50
CA LEU A 127 8.33 1.53 -11.38
C LEU A 127 7.33 2.65 -11.13
N THR A 128 6.08 2.40 -11.53
CA THR A 128 4.94 3.28 -11.25
C THR A 128 3.87 2.56 -10.48
N THR A 129 3.29 3.24 -9.49
CA THR A 129 2.17 2.72 -8.70
C THR A 129 0.84 2.99 -9.39
N PRO A 130 -0.26 2.29 -9.00
CA PRO A 130 -1.56 2.47 -9.64
C PRO A 130 -2.06 3.91 -9.60
N LYS A 131 -2.79 4.32 -10.65
CA LYS A 131 -3.43 5.64 -10.70
C LYS A 131 -4.66 5.75 -9.80
N MET A 132 -5.31 4.63 -9.51
CA MET A 132 -6.57 4.59 -8.75
C MET A 132 -6.38 3.88 -7.41
N ARG A 133 -6.81 4.54 -6.33
CA ARG A 133 -6.73 4.00 -4.96
C ARG A 133 -7.53 2.71 -4.77
N GLN A 134 -8.69 2.63 -5.40
CA GLN A 134 -9.61 1.48 -5.35
C GLN A 134 -9.42 0.52 -6.53
N GLY A 135 -8.42 0.77 -7.36
CA GLY A 135 -8.09 -0.07 -8.51
C GLY A 135 -7.17 -1.24 -8.16
N PRO A 136 -6.83 -2.06 -9.16
CA PRO A 136 -5.89 -3.16 -9.02
C PRO A 136 -4.59 -2.69 -8.40
N GLN A 137 -4.12 -3.43 -7.39
CA GLN A 137 -2.87 -3.11 -6.71
C GLN A 137 -1.68 -3.70 -7.48
N ARG A 138 -1.57 -3.37 -8.77
CA ARG A 138 -0.48 -3.78 -9.66
C ARG A 138 0.52 -2.63 -9.82
N VAL A 139 1.77 -2.97 -10.01
CA VAL A 139 2.89 -2.03 -10.17
C VAL A 139 3.45 -2.24 -11.57
N THR A 140 3.71 -1.19 -12.33
CA THR A 140 4.35 -1.31 -13.64
C THR A 140 5.86 -1.10 -13.48
N LEU A 141 6.66 -2.06 -13.93
CA LEU A 141 8.11 -1.97 -13.99
C LEU A 141 8.53 -1.66 -15.42
N SER A 142 9.24 -0.56 -15.62
CA SER A 142 9.62 -0.05 -16.95
C SER A 142 11.08 0.36 -16.99
N PHE A 143 11.62 0.36 -18.22
CA PHE A 143 12.93 0.91 -18.52
C PHE A 143 12.78 2.03 -19.56
N GLY A 144 13.34 3.19 -19.27
CA GLY A 144 13.26 4.34 -20.19
C GLY A 144 13.71 5.64 -19.57
N THR A 145 13.57 6.72 -20.33
CA THR A 145 13.92 8.07 -19.87
C THR A 145 12.78 8.63 -19.00
N LEU A 146 13.17 9.31 -17.93
CA LEU A 146 12.25 10.06 -17.08
C LEU A 146 12.48 11.56 -17.28
N ALA A 147 11.44 12.36 -17.13
CA ALA A 147 11.55 13.79 -17.02
C ALA A 147 12.31 14.12 -15.72
N ALA A 148 13.57 14.50 -15.86
CA ALA A 148 14.43 14.86 -14.75
C ALA A 148 15.18 16.15 -15.10
N GLU A 149 15.28 17.08 -14.15
CA GLU A 149 15.93 18.36 -14.34
C GLU A 149 17.39 18.31 -13.83
N GLY A 150 18.28 19.01 -14.54
CA GLY A 150 19.67 19.15 -14.17
C GLY A 150 20.58 17.91 -14.37
N PRO A 151 21.89 18.05 -14.14
CA PRO A 151 22.89 17.00 -14.41
C PRO A 151 22.79 15.80 -13.46
N VAL A 152 22.17 15.97 -12.30
CA VAL A 152 22.01 14.91 -11.28
C VAL A 152 20.67 14.19 -11.39
N GLY A 153 19.75 14.68 -12.25
CA GLY A 153 18.40 14.14 -12.37
C GLY A 153 17.55 14.46 -11.13
N VAL A 154 17.14 15.73 -11.03
CA VAL A 154 16.21 16.17 -9.98
C VAL A 154 14.81 15.67 -10.35
N PHE A 155 14.17 14.98 -9.42
CA PHE A 155 12.83 14.48 -9.58
C PHE A 155 11.85 15.30 -8.72
N ASP A 156 10.61 15.38 -9.16
CA ASP A 156 9.53 16.02 -8.42
C ASP A 156 9.17 15.30 -7.11
N GLY A 157 8.36 15.93 -6.27
CA GLY A 157 7.93 15.35 -4.99
C GLY A 157 7.01 14.11 -5.10
N MET A 158 6.62 13.72 -6.32
CA MET A 158 5.87 12.49 -6.60
C MET A 158 6.81 11.31 -6.93
N THR A 159 8.08 11.58 -7.14
CA THR A 159 9.11 10.60 -7.47
C THR A 159 9.96 10.26 -6.26
N GLU A 160 10.08 8.98 -5.95
CA GLU A 160 10.96 8.44 -4.90
C GLU A 160 12.25 7.91 -5.55
N ASP A 161 13.39 8.45 -5.17
CA ASP A 161 14.69 8.04 -5.72
C ASP A 161 15.35 6.94 -4.86
N TRP A 162 15.16 5.68 -5.24
CA TRP A 162 15.74 4.53 -4.54
C TRP A 162 17.09 4.06 -5.11
N ARG A 163 17.71 4.83 -5.98
CA ARG A 163 19.09 4.55 -6.45
C ARG A 163 20.06 4.43 -5.28
N TYR A 164 19.81 5.18 -4.22
CA TYR A 164 20.61 5.22 -3.00
C TYR A 164 20.10 4.28 -1.89
N ALA A 165 19.08 3.49 -2.18
CA ALA A 165 18.43 2.58 -1.24
C ALA A 165 18.32 1.15 -1.82
N ARG A 166 19.39 0.63 -2.43
CA ARG A 166 19.41 -0.72 -3.05
C ARG A 166 18.98 -1.83 -2.08
N HIS A 167 19.22 -1.66 -0.80
CA HIS A 167 18.80 -2.60 0.24
C HIS A 167 17.28 -2.84 0.30
N LEU A 168 16.46 -2.03 -0.36
CA LEU A 168 15.00 -2.17 -0.40
C LEU A 168 14.50 -2.99 -1.59
N TRP A 169 15.38 -3.34 -2.55
CA TRP A 169 14.95 -3.97 -3.77
C TRP A 169 15.94 -4.98 -4.39
N ASP A 170 17.23 -4.90 -4.06
CA ASP A 170 18.30 -5.74 -4.61
C ASP A 170 18.74 -6.78 -3.56
N ALA A 171 18.58 -8.07 -3.86
CA ALA A 171 18.89 -9.17 -2.96
C ALA A 171 20.32 -9.14 -2.40
N ARG A 172 21.28 -8.61 -3.16
CA ARG A 172 22.70 -8.53 -2.78
C ARG A 172 22.97 -7.50 -1.68
N HIS A 173 22.06 -6.55 -1.51
CA HIS A 173 22.25 -5.39 -0.64
C HIS A 173 21.32 -5.38 0.58
N THR A 174 20.41 -6.35 0.72
CA THR A 174 19.40 -6.38 1.79
C THR A 174 19.99 -6.31 3.20
N VAL A 175 21.16 -6.90 3.41
CA VAL A 175 21.88 -6.88 4.69
C VAL A 175 22.22 -5.46 5.17
N ALA A 176 22.36 -4.49 4.25
CA ALA A 176 22.62 -3.10 4.59
C ALA A 176 21.42 -2.41 5.27
N LEU A 177 20.21 -3.01 5.24
CA LEU A 177 19.03 -2.44 5.90
C LEU A 177 19.25 -2.19 7.39
N ARG A 178 19.97 -3.10 8.09
CA ARG A 178 20.30 -2.95 9.51
C ARG A 178 21.13 -1.70 9.77
N GLU A 179 22.17 -1.50 8.97
CA GLU A 179 23.04 -0.33 9.08
C GLU A 179 22.28 0.97 8.82
N HIS A 180 21.42 0.97 7.81
CA HIS A 180 20.53 2.11 7.52
C HIS A 180 19.51 2.38 8.62
N ALA A 181 19.00 1.35 9.29
CA ALA A 181 17.99 1.47 10.33
C ALA A 181 18.53 1.85 11.72
N GLY A 182 19.79 1.52 12.02
CA GLY A 182 20.32 1.73 13.38
C GLY A 182 21.82 2.03 13.47
N GLY A 183 22.54 1.94 12.33
CA GLY A 183 23.99 2.03 12.32
C GLY A 183 24.68 0.69 12.65
N PRO A 184 26.00 0.69 12.88
CA PRO A 184 26.81 -0.53 12.97
C PRO A 184 26.60 -1.37 14.24
N GLY A 185 25.88 -0.85 15.22
CA GLY A 185 25.65 -1.51 16.51
C GLY A 185 24.31 -2.23 16.62
N ARG A 186 23.71 -2.15 17.80
CA ARG A 186 22.34 -2.59 18.05
C ARG A 186 21.33 -1.70 17.31
N LEU A 187 20.12 -2.22 17.10
CA LEU A 187 19.01 -1.39 16.61
C LEU A 187 18.47 -0.51 17.73
N PRO A 188 18.00 0.72 17.43
CA PRO A 188 17.32 1.56 18.41
C PRO A 188 16.11 0.84 19.02
N PHE A 189 15.97 0.90 20.34
CA PHE A 189 14.95 0.24 21.16
C PHE A 189 15.10 -1.28 21.31
N PHE A 190 16.14 -1.89 20.76
CA PHE A 190 16.39 -3.32 20.87
C PHE A 190 17.79 -3.58 21.46
N ASP A 191 17.93 -4.69 22.18
CA ASP A 191 19.23 -5.18 22.64
C ASP A 191 20.03 -5.85 21.50
N ALA A 192 21.21 -6.36 21.81
CA ALA A 192 22.07 -7.02 20.83
C ALA A 192 21.48 -8.34 20.30
N GLU A 193 20.65 -9.00 21.08
CA GLU A 193 19.96 -10.25 20.79
C GLU A 193 18.64 -10.03 20.03
N GLY A 194 18.21 -8.77 19.84
CA GLY A 194 16.97 -8.41 19.16
C GLY A 194 15.75 -8.33 20.08
N GLY A 195 15.94 -8.45 21.40
CA GLY A 195 14.90 -8.25 22.40
C GLY A 195 14.55 -6.77 22.55
N LEU A 196 13.28 -6.46 22.85
CA LEU A 196 12.84 -5.09 23.10
C LEU A 196 13.37 -4.60 24.46
N LEU A 197 14.08 -3.46 24.47
CA LEU A 197 14.57 -2.83 25.70
C LEU A 197 13.43 -2.47 26.66
N ALA A 198 13.67 -2.69 27.95
CA ALA A 198 12.76 -2.22 28.98
C ALA A 198 12.75 -0.68 29.06
N PRO A 199 11.63 -0.04 29.46
CA PRO A 199 11.52 1.41 29.50
C PRO A 199 12.58 2.13 30.35
N ASP A 200 13.07 1.48 31.40
CA ASP A 200 14.10 1.99 32.28
C ASP A 200 15.53 1.87 31.71
N ALA A 201 15.72 1.04 30.68
CA ALA A 201 16.96 0.95 29.92
C ALA A 201 17.08 2.02 28.83
N LEU A 202 16.00 2.75 28.52
CA LEU A 202 16.00 3.80 27.52
C LEU A 202 16.63 5.10 28.07
N PRO A 203 17.29 5.93 27.23
CA PRO A 203 17.91 7.16 27.68
C PRO A 203 16.88 8.16 28.24
N SER A 204 17.15 8.69 29.46
CA SER A 204 16.36 9.73 30.13
C SER A 204 16.97 11.12 29.99
N SER A 205 18.18 11.22 29.45
CA SER A 205 18.93 12.43 29.14
C SER A 205 19.80 12.18 27.92
N ASP A 206 20.46 13.22 27.39
CA ASP A 206 21.35 13.08 26.25
C ASP A 206 22.46 12.03 26.52
N PRO A 207 22.50 10.94 25.74
CA PRO A 207 23.49 9.88 25.91
C PRO A 207 24.88 10.22 25.34
N GLY A 208 25.04 11.37 24.67
CA GLY A 208 26.24 11.74 23.94
C GLY A 208 26.47 10.91 22.68
N ASP A 209 27.72 10.93 22.17
CA ASP A 209 28.09 10.33 20.88
C ASP A 209 28.54 8.86 20.97
N GLY A 210 28.62 8.30 22.16
CA GLY A 210 29.20 6.97 22.40
C GLY A 210 28.37 5.79 21.93
N ASP A 211 27.03 5.93 21.88
CA ASP A 211 26.08 4.91 21.42
C ASP A 211 25.10 5.52 20.41
N PRO A 212 25.30 5.27 19.08
CA PRO A 212 24.41 5.79 18.04
C PRO A 212 22.96 5.34 18.19
N ALA A 213 22.70 4.12 18.70
CA ALA A 213 21.34 3.63 18.92
C ALA A 213 20.67 4.38 20.08
N ALA A 214 21.38 4.59 21.20
CA ALA A 214 20.86 5.39 22.31
C ALA A 214 20.56 6.84 21.88
N ARG A 215 21.40 7.42 21.01
CA ARG A 215 21.16 8.76 20.46
C ARG A 215 19.92 8.80 19.58
N ALA A 216 19.69 7.79 18.73
CA ALA A 216 18.49 7.67 17.90
C ALA A 216 17.23 7.47 18.78
N GLU A 217 17.33 6.70 19.86
CA GLU A 217 16.28 6.54 20.87
C GLU A 217 15.94 7.87 21.52
N TRP A 218 16.96 8.60 21.98
CA TRP A 218 16.80 9.90 22.63
C TRP A 218 16.09 10.90 21.72
N ALA A 219 16.57 11.10 20.49
CA ALA A 219 15.96 11.98 19.52
C ALA A 219 14.50 11.56 19.21
N THR A 220 14.24 10.26 19.08
CA THR A 220 12.90 9.73 18.86
C THR A 220 11.98 10.02 20.05
N LEU A 221 12.44 9.81 21.29
CA LEU A 221 11.67 10.07 22.50
C LEU A 221 11.34 11.56 22.70
N LEU A 222 12.27 12.45 22.36
CA LEU A 222 12.01 13.91 22.35
C LEU A 222 10.91 14.25 21.35
N HIS A 223 11.02 13.77 20.11
CA HIS A 223 10.01 14.00 19.09
C HIS A 223 8.62 13.48 19.50
N GLU A 224 8.56 12.30 20.12
CA GLU A 224 7.32 11.71 20.62
C GLU A 224 6.69 12.47 21.80
N LYS A 225 7.45 13.29 22.50
CA LYS A 225 6.96 14.23 23.52
C LYS A 225 6.50 15.58 22.93
N GLY A 226 6.73 15.81 21.65
CA GLY A 226 6.49 17.13 20.99
C GLY A 226 7.64 18.12 21.17
N GLU A 227 8.79 17.67 21.67
CA GLU A 227 10.03 18.44 21.81
C GLU A 227 10.83 18.33 20.50
N THR A 228 10.20 18.77 19.40
CA THR A 228 10.68 18.49 18.03
C THR A 228 11.97 19.23 17.69
N GLN A 229 12.16 20.47 18.13
CA GLN A 229 13.40 21.20 17.89
C GLN A 229 14.59 20.56 18.63
N GLU A 230 14.36 20.11 19.88
CA GLU A 230 15.34 19.38 20.69
C GLU A 230 15.68 18.01 20.06
N ALA A 231 14.70 17.35 19.43
CA ALA A 231 14.92 16.09 18.71
C ALA A 231 15.87 16.29 17.51
N PHE A 232 15.70 17.35 16.74
CA PHE A 232 16.62 17.69 15.67
C PHE A 232 18.00 18.11 16.21
N ALA A 233 18.04 18.92 17.26
CA ALA A 233 19.28 19.33 17.90
C ALA A 233 20.10 18.14 18.41
N ALA A 234 19.42 17.12 19.00
CA ALA A 234 20.05 15.86 19.40
C ALA A 234 20.70 15.09 18.24
N ALA A 235 20.28 15.33 17.00
CA ALA A 235 20.85 14.77 15.78
C ALA A 235 21.86 15.71 15.09
N GLY A 236 22.20 16.85 15.69
CA GLY A 236 23.11 17.85 15.11
C GLY A 236 22.48 18.69 14.00
N ILE A 237 21.15 18.80 14.00
CA ILE A 237 20.37 19.60 13.04
C ILE A 237 19.75 20.78 13.77
N ASP A 238 20.07 22.00 13.33
CA ASP A 238 19.43 23.23 13.83
C ASP A 238 18.12 23.46 13.07
N ALA A 239 16.96 23.34 13.78
CA ALA A 239 15.65 23.37 13.16
C ALA A 239 14.92 24.70 13.44
N ASP A 240 14.66 25.48 12.39
CA ASP A 240 13.76 26.62 12.41
C ASP A 240 12.44 26.27 11.70
N LEU A 241 11.42 25.98 12.49
CA LEU A 241 10.08 25.60 12.02
C LEU A 241 9.15 26.81 11.85
N SER A 242 9.65 28.04 11.94
CA SER A 242 8.86 29.25 11.70
C SER A 242 8.44 29.34 10.22
N VAL A 243 7.17 29.71 9.99
CA VAL A 243 6.67 29.92 8.62
C VAL A 243 7.23 31.22 8.06
N PRO A 244 7.90 31.20 6.88
CA PRO A 244 8.48 32.40 6.31
C PRO A 244 7.42 33.43 5.94
N GLY A 245 7.81 34.73 5.99
CA GLY A 245 6.92 35.84 5.69
C GLY A 245 6.42 35.90 4.23
N THR A 246 7.06 35.17 3.33
CA THR A 246 6.70 35.01 1.92
C THR A 246 5.45 34.16 1.74
N VAL A 247 5.17 33.24 2.67
CA VAL A 247 3.95 32.45 2.67
C VAL A 247 2.73 33.34 2.99
N PRO A 248 1.70 33.36 2.14
CA PRO A 248 0.55 34.23 2.32
C PRO A 248 -0.15 34.04 3.68
N ARG A 249 -0.56 35.14 4.33
CA ARG A 249 -1.20 35.10 5.65
C ARG A 249 -2.52 34.32 5.71
N TRP A 250 -3.19 34.12 4.59
CA TRP A 250 -4.41 33.31 4.53
C TRP A 250 -4.07 31.80 4.61
N TYR A 251 -2.82 31.43 4.33
CA TYR A 251 -2.31 30.07 4.43
C TYR A 251 -1.65 29.89 5.80
N ARG A 252 -2.44 29.55 6.80
CA ARG A 252 -1.96 29.32 8.17
C ARG A 252 -1.68 27.84 8.38
N VAL A 253 -0.45 27.43 8.14
CA VAL A 253 0.03 26.08 8.49
C VAL A 253 0.67 26.14 9.86
N ASN A 254 0.32 25.17 10.68
CA ASN A 254 1.12 24.86 11.85
C ASN A 254 2.24 23.90 11.43
N SER A 255 3.38 24.44 10.99
CA SER A 255 4.51 23.66 10.50
C SER A 255 5.06 22.72 11.59
N THR A 256 5.03 23.14 12.85
CA THR A 256 5.43 22.27 13.98
C THR A 256 4.53 21.04 14.07
N ALA A 257 3.20 21.23 14.07
CA ALA A 257 2.27 20.10 14.12
C ALA A 257 2.40 19.16 12.89
N LEU A 258 2.72 19.71 11.72
CA LEU A 258 2.99 18.93 10.53
C LEU A 258 4.25 18.08 10.73
N VAL A 259 5.36 18.69 11.16
CA VAL A 259 6.63 18.00 11.42
C VAL A 259 6.47 16.96 12.54
N ASP A 260 5.73 17.29 13.62
CA ASP A 260 5.42 16.36 14.72
C ASP A 260 4.67 15.09 14.24
N SER A 261 3.92 15.21 13.14
CA SER A 261 3.18 14.06 12.57
C SER A 261 4.05 13.12 11.73
N LEU A 262 5.25 13.53 11.34
CA LEU A 262 6.14 12.77 10.48
C LEU A 262 7.07 11.87 11.34
N ALA A 263 7.20 10.61 10.96
CA ALA A 263 8.06 9.65 11.66
C ALA A 263 9.53 9.81 11.25
N PHE A 264 10.18 10.88 11.71
CA PHE A 264 11.60 11.12 11.44
C PHE A 264 12.53 10.11 12.11
N ASP A 265 13.52 9.66 11.37
CA ASP A 265 14.77 9.14 11.89
C ASP A 265 15.82 10.27 11.82
N HIS A 266 15.89 11.07 12.88
CA HIS A 266 16.69 12.31 12.92
C HIS A 266 18.18 12.03 12.73
N THR A 267 18.71 11.00 13.35
CA THR A 267 20.13 10.63 13.27
C THR A 267 20.49 10.08 11.89
N ARG A 268 19.59 9.31 11.29
CA ARG A 268 19.74 8.82 9.91
C ARG A 268 19.70 9.96 8.91
N LEU A 269 18.78 10.91 9.07
CA LEU A 269 18.67 12.08 8.19
C LEU A 269 20.02 12.81 8.07
N ALA A 270 20.66 13.13 9.19
CA ALA A 270 21.96 13.82 9.20
C ALA A 270 23.04 13.00 8.49
N ARG A 271 23.11 11.69 8.75
CA ARG A 271 24.08 10.76 8.17
C ARG A 271 23.89 10.62 6.66
N GLU A 272 22.67 10.43 6.19
CA GLU A 272 22.37 10.24 4.77
C GLU A 272 22.66 11.50 3.95
N VAL A 273 22.34 12.69 4.46
CA VAL A 273 22.72 13.94 3.81
C VAL A 273 24.24 14.07 3.70
N GLY A 274 24.96 13.72 4.76
CA GLY A 274 26.44 13.70 4.74
C GLY A 274 27.00 12.74 3.68
N ARG A 275 26.40 11.55 3.54
CA ARG A 275 26.77 10.56 2.53
C ARG A 275 26.51 11.06 1.11
N LEU A 276 25.29 11.55 0.84
CA LEU A 276 24.92 12.07 -0.50
C LEU A 276 25.78 13.27 -0.94
N ARG A 277 26.17 14.12 0.00
CA ARG A 277 27.15 15.19 -0.27
C ARG A 277 28.51 14.63 -0.66
N GLY A 278 29.00 13.62 0.08
CA GLY A 278 30.25 12.95 -0.23
C GLY A 278 30.28 12.28 -1.60
N GLU A 279 29.12 11.80 -2.05
CA GLU A 279 28.92 11.19 -3.38
C GLU A 279 28.68 12.24 -4.50
N GLY A 280 28.63 13.53 -4.18
CA GLY A 280 28.43 14.61 -5.15
C GLY A 280 26.99 14.70 -5.69
N VAL A 281 26.03 14.14 -4.99
CA VAL A 281 24.59 14.17 -5.39
C VAL A 281 24.02 15.57 -5.22
N GLY A 282 24.42 16.27 -4.15
CA GLY A 282 23.99 17.61 -3.80
C GLY A 282 24.30 17.92 -2.35
N ASP A 283 24.11 19.17 -1.97
CA ASP A 283 24.32 19.63 -0.60
C ASP A 283 23.04 20.22 0.04
N ARG A 284 22.00 20.45 -0.76
CA ARG A 284 20.70 20.98 -0.34
C ARG A 284 19.60 20.03 -0.80
N PHE A 285 18.67 19.71 0.10
CA PHE A 285 17.59 18.77 -0.18
C PHE A 285 16.26 19.27 0.36
N LEU A 286 15.18 18.91 -0.33
CA LEU A 286 13.81 19.15 0.12
C LEU A 286 13.23 17.93 0.79
N LEU A 287 12.44 18.15 1.85
CA LEU A 287 11.53 17.18 2.39
C LEU A 287 10.09 17.66 2.14
N PRO A 288 9.17 16.76 1.81
CA PRO A 288 7.78 17.13 1.62
C PRO A 288 7.16 17.60 2.94
N ALA A 289 6.51 18.75 2.92
CA ALA A 289 5.70 19.25 4.02
C ALA A 289 4.21 19.26 3.61
N ASP A 290 3.81 20.24 2.81
CA ASP A 290 2.47 20.29 2.22
C ASP A 290 2.54 20.86 0.78
N TRP A 291 1.41 21.24 0.18
CA TRP A 291 1.38 21.73 -1.19
C TRP A 291 2.07 23.10 -1.37
N ARG A 292 2.11 23.95 -0.32
CA ARG A 292 2.66 25.31 -0.37
C ARG A 292 4.01 25.46 0.30
N THR A 293 4.34 24.63 1.28
CA THR A 293 5.60 24.70 2.02
C THR A 293 6.44 23.45 1.85
N ARG A 294 7.75 23.61 1.96
CA ARG A 294 8.74 22.52 1.97
C ARG A 294 9.62 22.69 3.19
N LEU A 295 10.25 21.60 3.61
CA LEU A 295 11.34 21.66 4.56
C LEU A 295 12.66 21.62 3.76
N LEU A 296 13.45 22.66 3.88
CA LEU A 296 14.78 22.75 3.25
C LEU A 296 15.84 22.33 4.24
N LEU A 297 16.64 21.35 3.83
CA LEU A 297 17.79 20.85 4.55
C LEU A 297 19.05 21.32 3.85
N GLU A 298 19.90 22.05 4.56
CA GLU A 298 21.15 22.60 3.99
C GLU A 298 22.30 22.57 5.00
N PRO A 299 23.57 22.43 4.53
CA PRO A 299 24.73 22.40 5.39
C PRO A 299 25.07 23.80 5.92
N THR A 300 25.61 23.81 7.13
CA THR A 300 26.24 24.97 7.74
C THR A 300 27.72 24.71 8.05
N ALA A 301 28.39 25.67 8.59
CA ALA A 301 29.78 25.52 9.04
C ALA A 301 29.93 24.49 10.18
N THR A 302 28.86 24.32 10.98
CA THR A 302 28.87 23.49 12.21
C THR A 302 27.97 22.26 12.15
N GLY A 303 27.18 22.05 11.08
CA GLY A 303 26.25 20.94 10.97
C GLY A 303 25.26 21.12 9.83
N LEU A 304 23.99 20.84 10.10
CA LEU A 304 22.87 20.99 9.18
C LEU A 304 21.82 21.94 9.75
N THR A 305 21.15 22.68 8.88
CA THR A 305 19.91 23.41 9.24
C THR A 305 18.72 22.81 8.53
N LEU A 306 17.57 22.81 9.20
CA LEU A 306 16.27 22.48 8.65
C LEU A 306 15.38 23.71 8.80
N ARG A 307 14.82 24.23 7.72
CA ARG A 307 13.91 25.38 7.79
C ARG A 307 12.71 25.21 6.87
N VAL A 308 11.60 25.85 7.25
CA VAL A 308 10.40 25.93 6.42
C VAL A 308 10.64 26.97 5.32
N VAL A 309 10.32 26.63 4.08
CA VAL A 309 10.44 27.51 2.91
C VAL A 309 9.17 27.48 2.07
N ASP A 310 8.91 28.57 1.34
CA ASP A 310 7.86 28.59 0.32
C ASP A 310 8.23 27.67 -0.85
N SER A 311 7.28 26.84 -1.30
CA SER A 311 7.52 25.89 -2.41
C SER A 311 7.92 26.58 -3.73
N GLU A 312 7.51 27.85 -3.94
CA GLU A 312 7.85 28.64 -5.13
C GLU A 312 9.32 29.08 -5.16
N GLU A 313 9.98 29.18 -3.99
CA GLU A 313 11.37 29.62 -3.88
C GLU A 313 12.40 28.51 -4.14
N VAL A 314 11.98 27.23 -4.17
CA VAL A 314 12.90 26.08 -4.13
C VAL A 314 12.56 25.00 -5.15
N GLN A 315 12.02 25.36 -6.31
CA GLN A 315 11.52 24.43 -7.33
C GLN A 315 12.62 23.53 -7.93
N ASP A 316 13.87 23.99 -7.98
CA ASP A 316 14.98 23.30 -8.64
C ASP A 316 15.81 22.40 -7.70
N LEU A 317 15.39 22.22 -6.45
CA LEU A 317 16.14 21.41 -5.49
C LEU A 317 15.62 19.97 -5.43
N PRO A 318 16.54 18.98 -5.26
CA PRO A 318 16.15 17.58 -5.17
C PRO A 318 15.38 17.29 -3.89
N PHE A 319 14.37 16.44 -4.01
CA PHE A 319 13.73 15.86 -2.84
C PHE A 319 14.56 14.71 -2.27
N LEU A 320 14.72 14.71 -0.95
CA LEU A 320 15.30 13.58 -0.25
C LEU A 320 14.26 12.45 -0.17
N PRO A 321 14.60 11.25 -0.68
CA PRO A 321 13.67 10.11 -0.64
C PRO A 321 13.20 9.79 0.76
N GLY A 322 11.90 9.48 0.90
CA GLY A 322 11.31 9.16 2.19
C GLY A 322 12.01 8.00 2.91
N THR A 323 12.53 7.06 2.14
CA THR A 323 13.30 5.91 2.62
C THR A 323 14.62 6.27 3.33
N LEU A 324 15.14 7.47 3.14
CA LEU A 324 16.41 7.90 3.73
C LEU A 324 16.24 8.69 5.04
N TRP A 325 15.03 9.13 5.38
CA TRP A 325 14.80 9.95 6.57
C TRP A 325 13.64 9.49 7.45
N ARG A 326 12.76 8.62 6.94
CA ARG A 326 11.65 8.08 7.74
C ARG A 326 12.12 6.86 8.52
N ARG A 327 11.63 6.73 9.75
CA ARG A 327 11.79 5.48 10.51
C ARG A 327 11.14 4.32 9.77
N LEU A 328 11.76 3.15 9.89
CA LEU A 328 11.23 1.92 9.30
C LEU A 328 9.96 1.50 10.07
N PRO A 329 8.80 1.41 9.39
CA PRO A 329 7.55 1.05 10.06
C PRO A 329 7.59 -0.29 10.78
N ASP A 330 8.43 -1.21 10.34
CA ASP A 330 8.63 -2.53 10.94
C ASP A 330 9.16 -2.42 12.37
N LEU A 331 10.17 -1.58 12.61
CA LEU A 331 10.72 -1.34 13.95
C LEU A 331 9.71 -0.66 14.88
N ASP A 332 8.97 0.32 14.37
CA ASP A 332 7.90 0.97 15.15
C ASP A 332 6.79 -0.04 15.52
N LEU A 333 6.41 -0.94 14.61
CA LEU A 333 5.43 -1.99 14.86
C LEU A 333 5.91 -3.01 15.89
N LEU A 334 7.14 -3.51 15.76
CA LEU A 334 7.74 -4.42 16.73
C LEU A 334 7.80 -3.77 18.12
N ARG A 335 8.21 -2.51 18.18
CA ARG A 335 8.29 -1.73 19.42
C ARG A 335 6.96 -1.62 20.17
N VAL A 336 5.84 -1.51 19.46
CA VAL A 336 4.50 -1.41 20.07
C VAL A 336 3.77 -2.76 20.18
N GLY A 337 4.42 -3.87 19.83
CA GLY A 337 3.81 -5.20 19.80
C GLY A 337 2.70 -5.30 18.74
N GLY A 338 2.86 -4.59 17.64
CA GLY A 338 1.92 -4.56 16.52
C GLY A 338 2.15 -5.67 15.50
N ILE A 339 3.34 -6.25 15.46
CA ILE A 339 3.76 -7.38 14.63
C ILE A 339 4.75 -8.23 15.43
N GLU A 340 4.79 -9.52 15.16
CA GLU A 340 5.82 -10.42 15.68
C GLU A 340 6.98 -10.50 14.68
N PRO A 341 8.23 -10.77 15.14
CA PRO A 341 9.40 -10.84 14.26
C PRO A 341 9.24 -11.85 13.11
N GLU A 342 8.56 -12.98 13.37
CA GLU A 342 8.31 -14.07 12.41
C GLU A 342 7.38 -13.62 11.26
N HIS A 343 6.61 -12.56 11.46
CA HIS A 343 5.69 -12.01 10.47
C HIS A 343 6.33 -10.93 9.57
N LEU A 344 7.61 -10.61 9.78
CA LEU A 344 8.36 -9.77 8.86
C LEU A 344 8.60 -10.47 7.53
N HIS A 345 8.83 -9.68 6.48
CA HIS A 345 9.39 -10.23 5.25
C HIS A 345 10.73 -10.92 5.58
N PRO A 346 11.01 -12.15 5.10
CA PRO A 346 12.19 -12.92 5.51
C PRO A 346 13.50 -12.16 5.38
N LEU A 347 13.72 -11.47 4.26
CA LEU A 347 14.92 -10.67 4.03
C LEU A 347 15.01 -9.46 4.98
N VAL A 348 13.88 -8.89 5.40
CA VAL A 348 13.83 -7.82 6.40
C VAL A 348 14.16 -8.38 7.79
N GLY A 349 13.55 -9.49 8.15
CA GLY A 349 13.82 -10.19 9.42
C GLY A 349 15.29 -10.60 9.56
N GLU A 350 15.84 -11.23 8.51
CA GLU A 350 17.25 -11.64 8.48
C GLU A 350 18.22 -10.45 8.56
N ALA A 351 17.90 -9.37 7.84
CA ALA A 351 18.73 -8.17 7.86
C ALA A 351 18.70 -7.45 9.22
N LEU A 352 17.52 -7.29 9.83
CA LEU A 352 17.39 -6.58 11.11
C LEU A 352 17.88 -7.41 12.30
N PHE A 353 17.59 -8.71 12.30
CA PHE A 353 17.85 -9.61 13.42
C PHE A 353 18.65 -10.85 12.98
N PRO A 354 19.91 -10.68 12.52
CA PRO A 354 20.74 -11.80 12.06
C PRO A 354 20.98 -12.77 13.20
N GLY A 355 20.65 -14.05 12.99
CA GLY A 355 20.80 -15.11 13.99
C GLY A 355 19.58 -15.38 14.85
N VAL A 356 18.55 -14.55 14.82
CA VAL A 356 17.26 -14.88 15.40
C VAL A 356 16.51 -15.75 14.38
N ARG A 357 16.61 -17.08 14.55
CA ARG A 357 15.76 -17.99 13.77
C ARG A 357 14.35 -17.96 14.36
N PRO A 358 13.31 -17.87 13.52
CA PRO A 358 11.95 -18.07 14.00
C PRO A 358 11.87 -19.48 14.64
N ASP A 359 11.72 -19.54 15.96
CA ASP A 359 11.44 -20.81 16.64
C ASP A 359 10.01 -21.25 16.27
N GLY A 360 9.88 -22.34 15.54
CA GLY A 360 8.64 -23.08 15.47
C GLY A 360 7.78 -22.99 14.20
N GLY A 361 8.34 -22.81 13.07
CA GLY A 361 7.63 -23.17 11.83
C GLY A 361 7.44 -24.69 11.78
N ILE A 362 6.22 -25.18 12.04
CA ILE A 362 5.88 -26.60 12.08
C ILE A 362 6.07 -27.29 10.73
N ASP A 363 6.36 -26.54 9.64
CA ASP A 363 6.53 -27.08 8.29
C ASP A 363 7.72 -26.50 7.48
N GLY A 364 8.73 -25.90 8.11
CA GLY A 364 9.91 -25.40 7.38
C GLY A 364 9.61 -24.27 6.39
N GLY A 365 8.49 -23.56 6.58
CA GLY A 365 8.07 -22.46 5.73
C GLY A 365 8.96 -21.23 5.85
N ILE A 366 9.10 -20.52 4.76
CA ILE A 366 9.73 -19.21 4.69
C ILE A 366 8.88 -18.28 5.60
N GLY A 367 9.51 -17.57 6.55
CA GLY A 367 8.81 -16.61 7.42
C GLY A 367 8.02 -15.57 6.61
N GLY A 368 7.14 -14.84 7.25
CA GLY A 368 6.30 -13.84 6.61
C GLY A 368 4.91 -13.69 7.25
N PRO A 369 4.04 -12.83 6.70
CA PRO A 369 2.70 -12.63 7.24
C PRO A 369 1.89 -13.94 7.25
N PRO A 370 1.11 -14.19 8.33
CA PRO A 370 0.34 -15.42 8.46
C PRO A 370 -0.74 -15.50 7.37
N GLY A 371 -0.87 -16.68 6.78
CA GLY A 371 -1.92 -17.01 5.83
C GLY A 371 -3.33 -16.95 6.44
N PRO A 372 -4.38 -17.16 5.61
CA PRO A 372 -5.73 -17.27 6.12
C PRO A 372 -5.94 -18.57 6.88
N GLU A 373 -6.53 -18.46 8.06
CA GLU A 373 -6.90 -19.59 8.92
C GLU A 373 -8.40 -19.88 8.83
N ALA A 374 -8.78 -21.11 9.16
CA ALA A 374 -10.19 -21.46 9.27
C ALA A 374 -10.86 -20.59 10.35
N PRO A 375 -11.91 -19.83 9.98
CA PRO A 375 -12.55 -18.97 10.95
C PRO A 375 -13.20 -19.78 12.09
N PRO A 376 -12.92 -19.48 13.37
CA PRO A 376 -13.54 -20.20 14.47
C PRO A 376 -15.05 -19.91 14.55
N PRO A 377 -15.86 -20.86 15.03
CA PRO A 377 -17.28 -20.65 15.27
C PRO A 377 -17.52 -19.48 16.24
N VAL A 378 -18.59 -18.73 16.00
CA VAL A 378 -18.96 -17.55 16.78
C VAL A 378 -20.23 -17.81 17.56
N ARG A 379 -20.26 -17.51 18.86
CA ARG A 379 -21.46 -17.66 19.68
C ARG A 379 -22.42 -16.50 19.48
N VAL A 380 -23.66 -16.82 19.15
CA VAL A 380 -24.77 -15.88 18.92
C VAL A 380 -25.92 -16.23 19.86
N ARG A 381 -26.48 -15.22 20.53
CA ARG A 381 -27.67 -15.44 21.36
C ARG A 381 -28.93 -15.47 20.49
N CYS A 382 -29.65 -16.60 20.49
CA CYS A 382 -30.84 -16.83 19.70
C CYS A 382 -31.92 -17.44 20.56
N ARG A 383 -33.12 -16.80 20.65
CA ARG A 383 -34.26 -17.27 21.42
C ARG A 383 -33.96 -17.63 22.90
N GLY A 384 -33.00 -16.90 23.49
CA GLY A 384 -32.59 -17.11 24.90
C GLY A 384 -31.42 -18.07 25.10
N GLU A 385 -31.03 -18.83 24.10
CA GLU A 385 -29.91 -19.79 24.13
C GLU A 385 -28.70 -19.30 23.33
N TRP A 386 -27.51 -19.87 23.61
CA TRP A 386 -26.30 -19.59 22.89
C TRP A 386 -26.09 -20.63 21.78
N HIS A 387 -26.12 -20.17 20.52
CA HIS A 387 -25.84 -20.98 19.34
C HIS A 387 -24.46 -20.70 18.77
N GLU A 388 -23.81 -21.72 18.24
CA GLU A 388 -22.58 -21.57 17.49
C GLU A 388 -22.90 -21.39 16.00
N VAL A 389 -22.44 -20.25 15.45
CA VAL A 389 -22.54 -19.91 14.03
C VAL A 389 -21.14 -20.01 13.44
N GLY A 390 -20.98 -20.72 12.35
CA GLY A 390 -19.69 -20.95 11.71
C GLY A 390 -19.81 -21.08 10.20
N PHE A 391 -18.72 -21.48 9.56
CA PHE A 391 -18.67 -21.67 8.13
C PHE A 391 -18.72 -23.15 7.77
N ARG A 392 -19.30 -23.45 6.62
CA ARG A 392 -19.40 -24.78 6.06
C ARG A 392 -19.27 -24.69 4.53
N PRO A 393 -18.41 -25.49 3.90
CA PRO A 393 -18.29 -25.50 2.45
C PRO A 393 -19.65 -25.68 1.75
N GLY A 394 -19.95 -24.81 0.79
CA GLY A 394 -21.16 -24.88 -0.03
C GLY A 394 -22.48 -24.48 0.65
N ALA A 395 -22.44 -23.95 1.88
CA ALA A 395 -23.64 -23.51 2.61
C ALA A 395 -23.51 -22.06 3.08
N LEU A 396 -24.68 -21.42 3.34
CA LEU A 396 -24.78 -20.23 4.19
C LEU A 396 -24.15 -20.54 5.57
N LEU A 397 -23.99 -19.53 6.40
CA LEU A 397 -23.52 -19.70 7.77
C LEU A 397 -24.16 -20.93 8.42
N ARG A 398 -23.32 -21.86 8.90
CA ARG A 398 -23.79 -23.02 9.65
C ARG A 398 -24.45 -22.54 10.94
N MET A 399 -25.71 -22.84 11.10
CA MET A 399 -26.52 -22.55 12.31
C MET A 399 -27.12 -23.83 12.84
N PRO A 400 -27.31 -23.99 14.16
CA PRO A 400 -27.96 -25.16 14.74
C PRO A 400 -29.51 -25.08 14.65
N HIS A 401 -29.98 -24.79 13.43
CA HIS A 401 -31.41 -24.72 13.10
C HIS A 401 -31.72 -25.70 11.97
N SER A 402 -32.89 -26.38 12.07
CA SER A 402 -33.32 -27.29 11.01
C SER A 402 -33.70 -26.54 9.73
N ASP A 403 -33.68 -27.24 8.60
CA ASP A 403 -34.04 -26.66 7.31
C ASP A 403 -35.50 -26.14 7.31
N GLU A 404 -36.39 -26.80 8.05
CA GLU A 404 -37.80 -26.38 8.23
C GLU A 404 -37.86 -25.05 9.01
N GLU A 405 -37.06 -24.89 10.07
CA GLU A 405 -37.00 -23.64 10.82
C GLU A 405 -36.44 -22.50 9.95
N GLN A 406 -35.41 -22.78 9.17
CA GLN A 406 -34.83 -21.81 8.24
C GLN A 406 -35.84 -21.40 7.15
N GLN A 407 -36.60 -22.35 6.58
CA GLN A 407 -37.64 -22.04 5.60
C GLN A 407 -38.78 -21.23 6.21
N ARG A 408 -39.20 -21.55 7.43
CA ARG A 408 -40.24 -20.80 8.16
C ARG A 408 -39.80 -19.36 8.42
N GLU A 409 -38.58 -19.14 8.86
CA GLU A 409 -38.05 -17.78 9.10
C GLU A 409 -37.89 -16.98 7.80
N ARG A 410 -37.51 -17.63 6.69
CA ARG A 410 -37.49 -16.99 5.36
C ARG A 410 -38.89 -16.57 4.92
N ALA A 411 -39.87 -17.40 5.13
CA ALA A 411 -41.26 -17.07 4.83
C ALA A 411 -41.79 -15.92 5.71
N LEU A 412 -41.54 -15.96 7.02
CA LEU A 412 -41.92 -14.87 7.94
C LEU A 412 -41.27 -13.53 7.54
N ARG A 413 -40.01 -13.57 7.10
CA ARG A 413 -39.31 -12.39 6.59
C ARG A 413 -39.98 -11.81 5.34
N ALA A 414 -40.38 -12.64 4.40
CA ALA A 414 -41.09 -12.20 3.20
C ALA A 414 -42.42 -11.47 3.51
N PHE A 415 -43.02 -11.74 4.69
CA PHE A 415 -44.22 -11.05 5.20
C PHE A 415 -43.90 -9.87 6.15
N GLY A 416 -42.63 -9.41 6.22
CA GLY A 416 -42.24 -8.27 7.04
C GLY A 416 -41.99 -8.57 8.52
N GLY A 417 -41.84 -9.84 8.89
CA GLY A 417 -41.55 -10.25 10.28
C GLY A 417 -40.16 -9.78 10.75
N ALA A 418 -40.06 -9.43 12.04
CA ALA A 418 -38.80 -9.07 12.66
C ALA A 418 -37.85 -10.28 12.74
N VAL A 419 -36.60 -10.10 12.32
CA VAL A 419 -35.56 -11.13 12.32
C VAL A 419 -34.64 -10.93 13.53
N ALA A 420 -34.35 -12.02 14.26
CA ALA A 420 -33.51 -11.97 15.45
C ALA A 420 -32.55 -13.16 15.54
N GLY A 421 -31.53 -13.05 16.41
CA GLY A 421 -30.58 -14.12 16.68
C GLY A 421 -29.75 -14.55 15.47
N CYS A 422 -29.65 -15.87 15.25
CA CYS A 422 -28.87 -16.44 14.16
C CYS A 422 -29.32 -15.96 12.78
N PHE A 423 -30.63 -15.83 12.58
CA PHE A 423 -31.21 -15.40 11.32
C PHE A 423 -30.93 -13.92 11.00
N ALA A 424 -30.87 -13.05 12.02
CA ALA A 424 -30.44 -11.67 11.85
C ALA A 424 -28.96 -11.59 11.46
N VAL A 425 -28.13 -12.46 12.03
CA VAL A 425 -26.71 -12.56 11.67
C VAL A 425 -26.52 -13.02 10.22
N GLU A 426 -27.27 -14.05 9.78
CA GLU A 426 -27.26 -14.53 8.39
C GLU A 426 -27.70 -13.44 7.43
N GLN A 427 -28.80 -12.73 7.75
CA GLN A 427 -29.26 -11.62 6.93
C GLN A 427 -28.21 -10.51 6.79
N THR A 428 -27.62 -10.07 7.92
CA THR A 428 -26.58 -9.04 7.92
C THR A 428 -25.34 -9.48 7.15
N TRP A 429 -25.01 -10.77 7.21
CA TRP A 429 -23.89 -11.34 6.44
C TRP A 429 -24.12 -11.22 4.93
N ALA A 430 -25.34 -11.56 4.49
CA ALA A 430 -25.71 -11.57 3.07
C ALA A 430 -26.10 -10.19 2.50
N SER A 431 -26.58 -9.24 3.33
CA SER A 431 -26.99 -7.92 2.86
C SER A 431 -25.91 -6.85 3.01
N GLY A 432 -24.99 -7.02 3.96
CA GLY A 432 -24.08 -5.97 4.41
C GLY A 432 -24.69 -5.03 5.46
N ASP A 433 -26.02 -4.97 5.56
CA ASP A 433 -26.74 -4.08 6.45
C ASP A 433 -26.86 -4.65 7.87
N GLY A 434 -26.71 -3.79 8.87
CA GLY A 434 -26.89 -4.19 10.26
C GLY A 434 -25.57 -4.43 11.00
N ARG A 435 -25.68 -5.01 12.21
CA ARG A 435 -24.54 -5.20 13.12
C ARG A 435 -24.18 -6.67 13.29
N LEU A 436 -23.06 -7.07 12.75
CA LEU A 436 -22.46 -8.38 13.01
C LEU A 436 -21.77 -8.45 14.39
N PRO A 437 -21.74 -9.62 15.03
CA PRO A 437 -20.81 -9.92 16.11
C PRO A 437 -19.38 -9.57 15.74
N LYS A 438 -18.59 -9.12 16.74
CA LYS A 438 -17.23 -8.62 16.50
C LYS A 438 -16.35 -9.61 15.72
N ALA A 439 -16.42 -10.90 16.05
CA ALA A 439 -15.62 -11.93 15.40
C ALA A 439 -16.04 -12.13 13.93
N LEU A 440 -17.34 -12.22 13.61
CA LEU A 440 -17.83 -12.33 12.22
C LEU A 440 -17.48 -11.09 11.39
N ARG A 441 -17.57 -9.91 12.01
CA ARG A 441 -17.15 -8.67 11.35
C ARG A 441 -15.65 -8.67 11.03
N ALA A 442 -14.80 -9.19 11.94
CA ALA A 442 -13.38 -9.34 11.69
C ALA A 442 -13.09 -10.30 10.53
N GLN A 443 -13.78 -11.43 10.47
CA GLN A 443 -13.68 -12.42 9.39
C GLN A 443 -14.11 -11.83 8.03
N ARG A 444 -15.24 -11.12 8.01
CA ARG A 444 -15.68 -10.38 6.82
C ARG A 444 -14.62 -9.36 6.37
N SER A 445 -14.06 -8.61 7.31
CA SER A 445 -13.03 -7.63 7.02
C SER A 445 -11.73 -8.28 6.51
N ASP A 446 -11.34 -9.45 7.03
CA ASP A 446 -10.17 -10.19 6.56
C ASP A 446 -10.30 -10.55 5.06
N LEU A 447 -11.46 -11.07 4.64
CA LEU A 447 -11.73 -11.41 3.25
C LEU A 447 -11.61 -10.19 2.31
N PHE A 448 -12.31 -9.09 2.64
CA PHE A 448 -12.31 -7.89 1.80
C PHE A 448 -10.96 -7.15 1.82
N LEU A 449 -10.22 -7.19 2.92
CA LEU A 449 -8.87 -6.63 2.98
C LEU A 449 -7.87 -7.42 2.14
N ARG A 450 -7.97 -8.76 2.11
CA ARG A 450 -7.16 -9.59 1.21
C ARG A 450 -7.42 -9.20 -0.25
N ALA A 451 -8.68 -9.14 -0.64
CA ALA A 451 -9.04 -8.68 -1.98
C ALA A 451 -8.52 -7.27 -2.27
N GLN A 452 -8.70 -6.32 -1.34
CA GLN A 452 -8.23 -4.93 -1.48
C GLN A 452 -6.71 -4.84 -1.74
N HIS A 453 -5.93 -5.75 -1.18
CA HIS A 453 -4.48 -5.82 -1.41
C HIS A 453 -4.07 -6.76 -2.56
N GLY A 454 -5.04 -7.41 -3.21
CA GLY A 454 -4.81 -8.29 -4.34
C GLY A 454 -4.42 -9.72 -3.97
N ASP A 455 -4.63 -10.15 -2.72
CA ASP A 455 -4.36 -11.51 -2.25
C ASP A 455 -5.45 -12.48 -2.70
N ILE A 456 -5.42 -12.85 -4.01
CA ILE A 456 -6.40 -13.79 -4.58
C ILE A 456 -6.28 -15.18 -3.94
N ASP A 457 -5.07 -15.66 -3.67
CA ASP A 457 -4.85 -16.96 -3.04
C ASP A 457 -5.46 -17.01 -1.65
N GLY A 458 -5.30 -15.94 -0.86
CA GLY A 458 -5.93 -15.81 0.44
C GLY A 458 -7.46 -15.79 0.37
N VAL A 459 -8.03 -15.10 -0.62
CA VAL A 459 -9.48 -15.09 -0.87
C VAL A 459 -9.97 -16.49 -1.21
N LEU A 460 -9.35 -17.17 -2.19
CA LEU A 460 -9.72 -18.52 -2.59
C LEU A 460 -9.61 -19.51 -1.42
N ARG A 461 -8.53 -19.41 -0.63
CA ARG A 461 -8.32 -20.26 0.55
C ARG A 461 -9.43 -20.08 1.59
N LEU A 462 -9.86 -18.84 1.86
CA LEU A 462 -10.99 -18.60 2.79
C LEU A 462 -12.29 -19.22 2.28
N LEU A 463 -12.56 -19.14 0.97
CA LEU A 463 -13.71 -19.79 0.36
C LEU A 463 -13.60 -21.33 0.43
N ASP A 464 -12.39 -21.91 0.29
CA ASP A 464 -12.15 -23.34 0.44
C ASP A 464 -12.33 -23.83 1.89
N LEU A 465 -11.99 -22.97 2.85
CA LEU A 465 -12.23 -23.19 4.28
C LEU A 465 -13.72 -23.06 4.66
N GLY A 466 -14.58 -22.75 3.67
CA GLY A 466 -16.03 -22.74 3.80
C GLY A 466 -16.64 -21.38 4.09
N MET A 467 -15.91 -20.29 3.91
CA MET A 467 -16.50 -18.95 4.00
C MET A 467 -17.54 -18.76 2.89
N ASP A 468 -18.72 -18.25 3.25
CA ASP A 468 -19.82 -18.04 2.31
C ASP A 468 -19.50 -16.91 1.32
N CYS A 469 -19.48 -17.24 0.03
CA CYS A 469 -19.22 -16.28 -1.05
C CYS A 469 -20.33 -15.22 -1.25
N ARG A 470 -21.52 -15.42 -0.66
CA ARG A 470 -22.62 -14.44 -0.71
C ARG A 470 -22.46 -13.28 0.27
N VAL A 471 -21.35 -13.25 1.01
CA VAL A 471 -21.00 -12.16 1.92
C VAL A 471 -20.99 -10.80 1.19
N ARG A 472 -21.50 -9.78 1.89
CA ARG A 472 -21.38 -8.38 1.44
C ARG A 472 -20.62 -7.55 2.48
N ASP A 473 -19.88 -6.57 2.01
CA ASP A 473 -19.22 -5.60 2.89
C ASP A 473 -20.21 -4.55 3.43
N ALA A 474 -19.71 -3.59 4.20
CA ALA A 474 -20.54 -2.52 4.77
C ALA A 474 -21.06 -1.50 3.73
N ALA A 475 -20.52 -1.50 2.52
CA ALA A 475 -21.01 -0.72 1.38
C ALA A 475 -21.98 -1.53 0.49
N GLY A 476 -22.38 -2.74 0.92
CA GLY A 476 -23.26 -3.63 0.16
C GLY A 476 -22.59 -4.33 -1.02
N ARG A 477 -21.27 -4.20 -1.20
CA ARG A 477 -20.52 -4.83 -2.30
C ARG A 477 -20.43 -6.34 -2.07
N SER A 478 -20.74 -7.13 -3.09
CA SER A 478 -20.49 -8.57 -3.14
C SER A 478 -19.06 -8.86 -3.64
N LEU A 479 -18.67 -10.13 -3.64
CA LEU A 479 -17.38 -10.53 -4.23
C LEU A 479 -17.29 -10.26 -5.74
N LEU A 480 -18.41 -10.18 -6.46
CA LEU A 480 -18.42 -9.76 -7.86
C LEU A 480 -18.01 -8.29 -8.02
N HIS A 481 -18.36 -7.40 -7.09
CA HIS A 481 -17.99 -5.98 -7.13
C HIS A 481 -16.51 -5.72 -6.87
N ILE A 482 -15.77 -6.67 -6.33
CA ILE A 482 -14.34 -6.53 -5.99
C ILE A 482 -13.42 -7.28 -6.94
N LEU A 483 -13.94 -7.83 -8.04
CA LEU A 483 -13.14 -8.56 -9.03
C LEU A 483 -12.09 -7.70 -9.70
N ASN A 484 -12.28 -6.37 -9.76
CA ASN A 484 -11.27 -5.44 -10.24
C ASN A 484 -10.00 -5.39 -9.37
N LEU A 485 -10.06 -5.84 -8.12
CA LEU A 485 -8.93 -5.78 -7.18
C LEU A 485 -8.02 -7.01 -7.26
N VAL A 486 -8.53 -8.12 -7.80
CA VAL A 486 -7.86 -9.44 -7.84
C VAL A 486 -7.83 -9.98 -9.27
N ASP A 487 -7.07 -11.05 -9.49
CA ASP A 487 -7.15 -11.79 -10.75
C ASP A 487 -8.49 -12.52 -10.80
N HIS A 488 -9.29 -12.18 -11.80
CA HIS A 488 -10.72 -12.59 -11.84
C HIS A 488 -10.91 -14.01 -12.39
N GLU A 489 -9.97 -14.51 -13.18
CA GLU A 489 -10.08 -15.78 -13.88
C GLU A 489 -10.38 -16.99 -12.96
N PRO A 490 -9.73 -17.14 -11.79
CA PRO A 490 -10.04 -18.24 -10.88
C PRO A 490 -11.28 -17.98 -10.03
N LEU A 491 -11.71 -16.72 -9.84
CA LEU A 491 -12.77 -16.35 -8.90
C LEU A 491 -14.13 -16.20 -9.58
N LEU A 492 -14.22 -15.53 -10.74
CA LEU A 492 -15.48 -15.24 -11.44
C LEU A 492 -16.31 -16.51 -11.73
N PRO A 493 -15.77 -17.58 -12.34
CA PRO A 493 -16.54 -18.78 -12.60
C PRO A 493 -17.09 -19.43 -11.31
N ARG A 494 -16.33 -19.39 -10.23
CA ARG A 494 -16.72 -19.93 -8.94
C ARG A 494 -17.88 -19.15 -8.32
N LEU A 495 -17.87 -17.81 -8.42
CA LEU A 495 -18.96 -16.96 -7.91
C LEU A 495 -20.24 -17.14 -8.72
N LEU A 496 -20.13 -17.25 -10.05
CA LEU A 496 -21.28 -17.53 -10.93
C LEU A 496 -21.88 -18.91 -10.66
N ALA A 497 -21.05 -19.94 -10.49
CA ALA A 497 -21.49 -21.29 -10.13
C ALA A 497 -22.20 -21.32 -8.76
N ALA A 498 -21.82 -20.44 -7.83
CA ALA A 498 -22.49 -20.26 -6.55
C ALA A 498 -23.79 -19.45 -6.63
N GLY A 499 -24.19 -18.97 -7.83
CA GLY A 499 -25.43 -18.25 -8.09
C GLY A 499 -25.42 -16.79 -7.63
N LEU A 500 -24.23 -16.13 -7.62
CA LEU A 500 -24.20 -14.70 -7.33
C LEU A 500 -24.80 -13.93 -8.51
N ASP A 501 -25.58 -12.90 -8.17
CA ASP A 501 -26.29 -12.05 -9.13
C ASP A 501 -25.34 -11.00 -9.73
N LEU A 502 -25.17 -11.02 -11.07
CA LEU A 502 -24.38 -10.06 -11.85
C LEU A 502 -24.96 -8.65 -11.80
N GLU A 503 -26.28 -8.52 -11.53
CA GLU A 503 -26.97 -7.24 -11.42
C GLU A 503 -27.15 -6.77 -9.98
N ALA A 504 -26.48 -7.44 -9.03
CA ALA A 504 -26.50 -7.04 -7.63
C ALA A 504 -25.99 -5.60 -7.49
N ARG A 505 -26.69 -4.77 -6.72
CA ARG A 505 -26.33 -3.35 -6.52
C ARG A 505 -25.67 -3.14 -5.17
N ASP A 506 -24.64 -2.27 -5.15
CA ASP A 506 -24.01 -1.77 -3.93
C ASP A 506 -24.79 -0.56 -3.36
N ALA A 507 -24.30 0.07 -2.28
CA ALA A 507 -24.91 1.25 -1.67
C ALA A 507 -24.91 2.50 -2.59
N GLN A 508 -24.13 2.50 -3.66
CA GLN A 508 -24.10 3.55 -4.70
C GLN A 508 -24.94 3.15 -5.93
N ALA A 509 -25.78 2.09 -5.82
CA ALA A 509 -26.55 1.50 -6.91
C ALA A 509 -25.70 0.95 -8.08
N ARG A 510 -24.39 0.75 -7.91
CA ARG A 510 -23.49 0.24 -8.94
C ARG A 510 -23.56 -1.27 -9.01
N THR A 511 -23.56 -1.81 -10.24
CA THR A 511 -23.39 -3.24 -10.50
C THR A 511 -21.90 -3.63 -10.49
N PRO A 512 -21.56 -4.93 -10.45
CA PRO A 512 -20.19 -5.41 -10.61
C PRO A 512 -19.51 -4.88 -11.87
N LEU A 513 -20.21 -4.88 -13.03
CA LEU A 513 -19.69 -4.32 -14.27
C LEU A 513 -19.41 -2.82 -14.12
N PHE A 514 -20.35 -2.06 -13.54
CA PHE A 514 -20.16 -0.62 -13.32
C PHE A 514 -18.93 -0.36 -12.44
N THR A 515 -18.77 -1.11 -11.36
CA THR A 515 -17.61 -0.99 -10.46
C THR A 515 -16.30 -1.33 -11.18
N ALA A 516 -16.29 -2.39 -11.99
CA ALA A 516 -15.11 -2.76 -12.78
C ALA A 516 -14.69 -1.63 -13.74
N VAL A 517 -15.64 -0.97 -14.40
CA VAL A 517 -15.37 0.17 -15.30
C VAL A 517 -14.89 1.38 -14.51
N ALA A 518 -15.57 1.74 -13.42
CA ALA A 518 -15.32 2.95 -12.65
C ALA A 518 -14.03 2.88 -11.80
N GLU A 519 -13.65 1.71 -11.33
CA GLU A 519 -12.54 1.51 -10.39
C GLU A 519 -11.32 0.83 -11.06
N GLY A 520 -11.14 0.98 -12.38
CA GLY A 520 -9.92 0.60 -13.08
C GLY A 520 -9.75 -0.91 -13.32
N GLY A 521 -10.85 -1.67 -13.33
CA GLY A 521 -10.81 -3.08 -13.75
C GLY A 521 -10.22 -3.25 -15.16
N SER A 522 -9.52 -4.35 -15.40
CA SER A 522 -8.92 -4.61 -16.71
C SER A 522 -9.98 -4.78 -17.80
N ARG A 523 -9.60 -4.51 -19.04
CA ARG A 523 -10.45 -4.78 -20.22
C ARG A 523 -10.92 -6.24 -20.25
N ALA A 524 -10.02 -7.19 -19.93
CA ALA A 524 -10.34 -8.62 -19.86
C ALA A 524 -11.44 -8.91 -18.83
N LEU A 525 -11.40 -8.29 -17.65
CA LEU A 525 -12.47 -8.42 -16.65
C LEU A 525 -13.80 -7.87 -17.19
N VAL A 526 -13.79 -6.70 -17.81
CA VAL A 526 -15.01 -6.09 -18.39
C VAL A 526 -15.60 -7.00 -19.47
N GLU A 527 -14.78 -7.51 -20.38
CA GLU A 527 -15.21 -8.47 -21.41
C GLU A 527 -15.77 -9.76 -20.79
N ALA A 528 -15.10 -10.33 -19.76
CA ALA A 528 -15.58 -11.53 -19.08
C ALA A 528 -16.93 -11.33 -18.36
N LEU A 529 -17.18 -10.15 -17.76
CA LEU A 529 -18.48 -9.83 -17.17
C LEU A 529 -19.57 -9.67 -18.24
N LEU A 530 -19.26 -9.05 -19.39
CA LEU A 530 -20.19 -8.95 -20.51
C LEU A 530 -20.53 -10.31 -21.13
N GLU A 531 -19.53 -11.19 -21.28
CA GLU A 531 -19.71 -12.58 -21.74
C GLU A 531 -20.56 -13.40 -20.76
N ALA A 532 -20.45 -13.12 -19.46
CA ALA A 532 -21.29 -13.72 -18.43
C ALA A 532 -22.74 -13.18 -18.45
N GLY A 533 -23.05 -12.15 -19.24
CA GLY A 533 -24.37 -11.58 -19.41
C GLY A 533 -24.67 -10.34 -18.57
N ALA A 534 -23.65 -9.64 -18.08
CA ALA A 534 -23.84 -8.39 -17.35
C ALA A 534 -24.47 -7.31 -18.27
N ARG A 535 -25.44 -6.58 -17.75
CA ARG A 535 -26.18 -5.53 -18.45
C ARG A 535 -25.36 -4.27 -18.56
N ILE A 536 -25.52 -3.55 -19.70
CA ILE A 536 -24.86 -2.27 -19.97
C ILE A 536 -25.78 -1.05 -19.79
N ASP A 537 -27.08 -1.27 -19.68
CA ASP A 537 -28.12 -0.26 -19.44
C ASP A 537 -28.27 0.05 -17.94
N VAL A 538 -27.17 0.35 -17.30
CA VAL A 538 -27.08 0.54 -15.84
C VAL A 538 -26.59 1.95 -15.49
N GLU A 539 -27.11 2.45 -14.39
CA GLU A 539 -26.75 3.75 -13.82
C GLU A 539 -26.40 3.59 -12.33
N ASP A 540 -25.51 4.45 -11.87
CA ASP A 540 -25.23 4.59 -10.44
C ASP A 540 -26.26 5.54 -9.76
N ARG A 541 -26.06 5.79 -8.47
CA ARG A 541 -26.92 6.67 -7.67
C ARG A 541 -26.90 8.14 -8.14
N MET A 542 -25.90 8.52 -8.91
CA MET A 542 -25.76 9.86 -9.50
C MET A 542 -26.26 9.91 -10.94
N GLU A 543 -26.97 8.89 -11.43
CA GLU A 543 -27.49 8.76 -12.81
C GLU A 543 -26.36 8.76 -13.87
N LEU A 544 -25.12 8.37 -13.48
CA LEU A 544 -24.04 8.17 -14.42
C LEU A 544 -24.19 6.82 -15.12
N SER A 545 -24.15 6.80 -16.46
CA SER A 545 -24.07 5.57 -17.24
C SER A 545 -22.61 5.09 -17.37
N LEU A 546 -22.43 3.86 -17.88
CA LEU A 546 -21.09 3.34 -18.20
C LEU A 546 -20.36 4.21 -19.24
N ALA A 547 -21.09 4.80 -20.21
CA ALA A 547 -20.50 5.70 -21.20
C ALA A 547 -19.90 6.95 -20.55
N HIS A 548 -20.63 7.58 -19.60
CA HIS A 548 -20.13 8.72 -18.84
C HIS A 548 -18.88 8.37 -18.03
N VAL A 549 -18.85 7.20 -17.40
CA VAL A 549 -17.73 6.75 -16.59
C VAL A 549 -16.48 6.48 -17.43
N VAL A 550 -16.63 5.83 -18.59
CA VAL A 550 -15.52 5.60 -19.54
C VAL A 550 -14.88 6.91 -19.95
N ARG A 551 -15.68 7.93 -20.31
CA ARG A 551 -15.19 9.26 -20.70
C ARG A 551 -14.53 9.99 -19.54
N ARG A 552 -15.20 10.07 -18.39
CA ARG A 552 -14.71 10.76 -17.18
C ARG A 552 -13.33 10.28 -16.73
N TYR A 553 -13.09 8.98 -16.79
CA TYR A 553 -11.82 8.38 -16.38
C TYR A 553 -10.86 8.12 -17.55
N ARG A 554 -11.17 8.66 -18.74
CA ARG A 554 -10.36 8.54 -19.97
C ARG A 554 -9.93 7.09 -20.26
N ARG A 555 -10.89 6.15 -20.08
CA ARG A 555 -10.68 4.71 -20.30
C ARG A 555 -10.71 4.37 -21.79
N SER A 556 -9.67 4.80 -22.53
CA SER A 556 -9.54 4.54 -23.97
C SER A 556 -9.56 3.05 -24.33
N ASP A 557 -9.10 2.19 -23.40
CA ASP A 557 -9.18 0.74 -23.51
C ASP A 557 -10.61 0.19 -23.56
N LEU A 558 -11.59 0.95 -23.06
CA LEU A 558 -13.02 0.63 -23.03
C LEU A 558 -13.88 1.47 -24.01
N ALA A 559 -13.27 2.13 -24.99
CA ALA A 559 -14.01 2.93 -25.98
C ALA A 559 -15.09 2.12 -26.73
N PHE A 560 -14.89 0.81 -26.91
CA PHE A 560 -15.90 -0.08 -27.48
C PHE A 560 -17.18 -0.14 -26.64
N LEU A 561 -17.05 -0.12 -25.31
CA LEU A 561 -18.18 -0.16 -24.39
C LEU A 561 -18.94 1.17 -24.39
N GLU A 562 -18.22 2.30 -24.40
CA GLU A 562 -18.82 3.63 -24.53
C GLU A 562 -19.69 3.72 -25.80
N LYS A 563 -19.13 3.30 -26.94
CA LYS A 563 -19.84 3.28 -28.21
C LYS A 563 -21.08 2.39 -28.14
N ARG A 564 -20.94 1.18 -27.61
CA ARG A 564 -22.03 0.22 -27.50
C ARG A 564 -23.19 0.74 -26.64
N VAL A 565 -22.89 1.34 -25.47
CA VAL A 565 -23.91 1.92 -24.57
C VAL A 565 -24.67 3.04 -25.28
N ARG A 566 -24.00 3.94 -26.01
CA ARG A 566 -24.63 5.05 -26.74
C ARG A 566 -25.50 4.59 -27.90
N GLU A 567 -25.11 3.50 -28.58
CA GLU A 567 -25.87 2.97 -29.72
C GLU A 567 -27.08 2.14 -29.28
N GLU A 568 -26.91 1.29 -28.27
CA GLU A 568 -27.97 0.36 -27.80
C GLU A 568 -28.92 1.00 -26.77
N HIS A 569 -28.42 1.96 -25.95
CA HIS A 569 -29.14 2.56 -24.83
C HIS A 569 -28.90 4.09 -24.76
N PRO A 570 -29.33 4.87 -25.77
CA PRO A 570 -29.07 6.31 -25.81
C PRO A 570 -29.74 7.10 -24.67
N ASP A 571 -30.81 6.55 -24.08
CA ASP A 571 -31.59 7.20 -23.01
C ASP A 571 -31.07 6.86 -21.60
N VAL A 572 -29.94 6.15 -21.46
CA VAL A 572 -29.36 5.77 -20.17
C VAL A 572 -28.30 6.79 -19.74
N GLY A 573 -28.53 7.40 -18.58
CA GLY A 573 -27.72 8.47 -18.01
C GLY A 573 -28.32 9.86 -18.19
N ALA A 574 -28.08 10.77 -17.25
CA ALA A 574 -28.62 12.11 -17.31
C ALA A 574 -27.85 12.99 -18.31
N ASP A 575 -28.53 13.58 -19.31
CA ASP A 575 -27.94 14.41 -20.37
C ASP A 575 -27.11 15.60 -19.85
N TRP A 576 -27.45 16.15 -18.67
CA TRP A 576 -26.74 17.27 -18.07
C TRP A 576 -25.29 16.96 -17.65
N TRP A 577 -24.91 15.69 -17.52
CA TRP A 577 -23.53 15.29 -17.27
C TRP A 577 -22.61 15.53 -18.48
N ASP A 578 -23.13 15.42 -19.69
CA ASP A 578 -22.35 15.70 -20.90
C ASP A 578 -21.94 17.18 -20.96
N ASP A 579 -22.82 18.09 -20.53
CA ASP A 579 -22.53 19.54 -20.47
C ASP A 579 -21.48 19.91 -19.41
N HIS A 580 -21.37 19.13 -18.34
CA HIS A 580 -20.43 19.42 -17.25
C HIS A 580 -19.06 18.74 -17.41
N LEU A 581 -19.00 17.59 -18.08
CA LEU A 581 -17.76 16.85 -18.28
C LEU A 581 -16.85 17.42 -19.37
N PHE A 582 -17.34 18.33 -20.22
CA PHE A 582 -16.63 18.81 -21.41
C PHE A 582 -16.49 20.34 -21.51
N ARG A 583 -16.87 21.10 -20.46
CA ARG A 583 -16.70 22.56 -20.43
C ARG A 583 -15.27 23.03 -20.13
N ASP A 584 -14.43 22.14 -19.57
CA ASP A 584 -13.09 22.52 -19.11
C ASP A 584 -11.98 22.36 -20.20
N ASP A 585 -12.28 21.74 -21.36
CA ASP A 585 -11.28 21.49 -22.39
C ASP A 585 -11.31 22.51 -23.57
N GLU A 586 -12.21 23.49 -23.60
CA GLU A 586 -12.29 24.49 -24.68
C GLU A 586 -11.74 25.88 -24.32
N ASP A 587 -11.37 26.13 -23.05
CA ASP A 587 -10.88 27.44 -22.60
C ASP A 587 -9.34 27.54 -22.41
N ASP A 588 -8.58 26.49 -22.78
CA ASP A 588 -7.09 26.46 -22.72
C ASP A 588 -6.45 26.26 -24.10
N ASP A 589 -6.80 27.08 -25.10
CA ASP A 589 -6.03 27.27 -26.36
C ASP A 589 -5.41 28.68 -26.42
#